data_e013cffaa9bfc3bd201587100319d51b
#
_entry.id   e013cffaa9bfc3bd201587100319d51b
#
_cell.length_a   1.000
_cell.length_b   1.000
_cell.length_c   1.000
_cell.angle_alpha   90.00
_cell.angle_beta   90.00
_cell.angle_gamma   90.00
#
_symmetry.space_group_name_H-M   'P 1'
#
loop_
_entity.id
_entity.type
_entity.pdbx_description
1 polymer ?
#
loop_
_entity_poly.entity_id
_entity_poly.type
_entity_poly.pdbx_seq_one_letter_code
_entity_poly.pdbx_strand_id
1 'polypeptide(L)'
;MIAPALFCSVGAEEKAPPVQQKETKKPTKEEVFSKENIARISESYGHFIYKSLDNPILKLDFAGVVKGMNDAKSGKPSPMTEQEYEEGIAAIQEIAFQEMAEKNLKDAEVFLAKNEKEPGVVELEKGKLQIKVLQPGSGDELIDGKMPVLHYTGKYLDGTVFGNSYTNGEPISISLTHTIPGFRQGVMGMKVGEKRRIFIHPNLGYGTSGQLLPNSLLIFDIELVKVEQAPKDEVDDSTADDDEDDDDDDLADDDYDDDDDDDSDDDAVVTQPKK
;
A
#
# COMPACT_ATOMS: atom_id res chain seq x y z
N MET A 1 7.90 -9.34 -74.09
CA MET A 1 7.29 -10.05 -72.97
C MET A 1 6.97 -9.00 -71.92
N ILE A 2 5.68 -8.80 -71.71
CA ILE A 2 5.08 -7.70 -70.92
C ILE A 2 4.92 -8.18 -69.52
N ALA A 3 5.47 -7.43 -68.52
CA ALA A 3 5.23 -7.66 -67.11
C ALA A 3 4.08 -6.73 -66.65
N PRO A 4 3.09 -7.23 -65.90
CA PRO A 4 2.01 -6.39 -65.38
C PRO A 4 2.41 -5.69 -64.05
N ALA A 5 2.06 -4.42 -63.97
CA ALA A 5 2.16 -3.57 -62.81
C ALA A 5 1.16 -4.00 -61.72
N LEU A 6 1.64 -4.17 -60.50
CA LEU A 6 0.81 -4.39 -59.31
C LEU A 6 0.36 -3.03 -58.77
N PHE A 7 -0.94 -2.77 -58.84
CA PHE A 7 -1.62 -1.65 -58.20
C PHE A 7 -1.65 -1.91 -56.67
N CYS A 8 -0.99 -1.05 -55.93
CA CYS A 8 -1.13 -1.00 -54.46
C CYS A 8 -2.36 -0.15 -54.13
N SER A 9 -3.42 -0.81 -53.68
CA SER A 9 -4.64 -0.18 -53.19
C SER A 9 -4.34 0.43 -51.81
N VAL A 10 -4.41 1.76 -51.76
CA VAL A 10 -4.40 2.53 -50.51
C VAL A 10 -5.75 2.34 -49.82
N GLY A 11 -5.75 1.61 -48.73
CA GLY A 11 -6.94 1.49 -47.89
C GLY A 11 -7.25 2.83 -47.21
N ALA A 12 -8.44 3.34 -47.45
CA ALA A 12 -8.99 4.52 -46.81
C ALA A 12 -9.18 4.24 -45.31
N GLU A 13 -8.53 5.02 -44.46
CA GLU A 13 -8.85 5.11 -43.06
C GLU A 13 -10.28 5.62 -42.86
N GLU A 14 -11.15 4.73 -42.44
CA GLU A 14 -12.51 5.06 -42.02
C GLU A 14 -12.45 5.83 -40.70
N LYS A 15 -12.55 7.16 -40.77
CA LYS A 15 -12.66 8.03 -39.60
C LYS A 15 -13.96 7.67 -38.88
N ALA A 16 -13.81 7.21 -37.61
CA ALA A 16 -14.93 7.06 -36.72
C ALA A 16 -15.76 8.37 -36.66
N PRO A 17 -17.10 8.27 -36.64
CA PRO A 17 -17.94 9.46 -36.62
C PRO A 17 -17.72 10.24 -35.32
N PRO A 18 -17.78 11.58 -35.34
CA PRO A 18 -17.61 12.39 -34.16
C PRO A 18 -18.69 12.05 -33.11
N VAL A 19 -18.27 11.71 -31.90
CA VAL A 19 -19.17 11.58 -30.78
C VAL A 19 -19.84 12.95 -30.56
N GLN A 20 -21.11 13.06 -30.96
CA GLN A 20 -21.92 14.22 -30.67
C GLN A 20 -22.08 14.30 -29.17
N GLN A 21 -21.36 15.22 -28.53
CA GLN A 21 -21.65 15.67 -27.20
C GLN A 21 -23.06 16.28 -27.22
N LYS A 22 -24.06 15.51 -26.76
CA LYS A 22 -25.38 16.06 -26.46
C LYS A 22 -25.15 17.14 -25.42
N GLU A 23 -25.36 18.41 -25.80
CA GLU A 23 -25.51 19.51 -24.84
C GLU A 23 -26.65 19.12 -23.88
N THR A 24 -26.28 18.69 -22.68
CA THR A 24 -27.26 18.40 -21.63
C THR A 24 -27.77 19.73 -21.10
N LYS A 25 -28.94 20.13 -21.59
CA LYS A 25 -29.69 21.26 -21.08
C LYS A 25 -29.80 21.11 -19.55
N LYS A 26 -29.37 22.12 -18.78
CA LYS A 26 -29.49 22.06 -17.33
C LYS A 26 -30.99 21.84 -16.98
N PRO A 27 -31.26 20.85 -16.10
CA PRO A 27 -32.64 20.53 -15.75
C PRO A 27 -33.31 21.72 -15.03
N THR A 28 -34.61 21.92 -15.26
CA THR A 28 -35.39 22.94 -14.56
C THR A 28 -35.59 22.53 -13.10
N LYS A 29 -35.94 23.50 -12.24
CA LYS A 29 -36.23 23.25 -10.81
C LYS A 29 -37.36 22.23 -10.63
N GLU A 30 -38.40 22.31 -11.46
CA GLU A 30 -39.55 21.40 -11.44
C GLU A 30 -39.15 19.96 -11.83
N GLU A 31 -38.28 19.82 -12.85
CA GLU A 31 -37.74 18.50 -13.24
C GLU A 31 -36.88 17.88 -12.13
N VAL A 32 -36.03 18.69 -11.49
CA VAL A 32 -35.18 18.22 -10.38
C VAL A 32 -35.99 17.71 -9.21
N PHE A 33 -37.06 18.47 -8.81
CA PHE A 33 -37.90 18.12 -7.65
C PHE A 33 -39.15 17.31 -8.01
N SER A 34 -39.24 16.79 -9.22
CA SER A 34 -40.33 15.87 -9.57
C SER A 34 -40.33 14.63 -8.67
N LYS A 35 -41.50 14.07 -8.37
CA LYS A 35 -41.60 12.84 -7.53
C LYS A 35 -40.83 11.69 -8.10
N GLU A 36 -40.81 11.55 -9.42
CA GLU A 36 -40.07 10.48 -10.13
C GLU A 36 -38.56 10.65 -9.95
N ASN A 37 -38.05 11.87 -10.14
CA ASN A 37 -36.62 12.14 -9.99
C ASN A 37 -36.14 11.97 -8.55
N ILE A 38 -36.93 12.44 -7.57
CA ILE A 38 -36.65 12.24 -6.15
C ILE A 38 -36.62 10.74 -5.79
N ALA A 39 -37.56 9.94 -6.33
CA ALA A 39 -37.59 8.50 -6.09
C ALA A 39 -36.32 7.82 -6.63
N ARG A 40 -35.90 8.15 -7.86
CA ARG A 40 -34.66 7.62 -8.50
C ARG A 40 -33.40 8.01 -7.72
N ILE A 41 -33.31 9.28 -7.29
CA ILE A 41 -32.19 9.77 -6.47
C ILE A 41 -32.15 9.02 -5.13
N SER A 42 -33.32 8.83 -4.49
CA SER A 42 -33.39 8.11 -3.22
C SER A 42 -32.97 6.65 -3.36
N GLU A 43 -33.39 5.97 -4.42
CA GLU A 43 -32.95 4.61 -4.73
C GLU A 43 -31.45 4.55 -4.96
N SER A 44 -30.90 5.47 -5.77
CA SER A 44 -29.47 5.57 -6.01
C SER A 44 -28.69 5.82 -4.71
N TYR A 45 -29.20 6.66 -3.83
CA TYR A 45 -28.61 6.91 -2.52
C TYR A 45 -28.57 5.64 -1.66
N GLY A 46 -29.62 4.81 -1.72
CA GLY A 46 -29.63 3.48 -1.10
C GLY A 46 -28.50 2.57 -1.59
N HIS A 47 -28.20 2.60 -2.91
CA HIS A 47 -27.06 1.87 -3.47
C HIS A 47 -25.72 2.40 -2.93
N PHE A 48 -25.56 3.71 -2.76
CA PHE A 48 -24.35 4.27 -2.16
C PHE A 48 -24.18 3.87 -0.69
N ILE A 49 -25.27 3.93 0.09
CA ILE A 49 -25.25 3.47 1.49
C ILE A 49 -24.82 2.00 1.53
N TYR A 50 -25.42 1.12 0.73
CA TYR A 50 -25.07 -0.30 0.71
C TYR A 50 -23.58 -0.49 0.43
N LYS A 51 -23.03 0.17 -0.60
CA LYS A 51 -21.61 0.09 -0.93
C LYS A 51 -20.68 0.57 0.19
N SER A 52 -21.10 1.58 0.97
CA SER A 52 -20.32 2.06 2.12
C SER A 52 -20.37 1.12 3.32
N LEU A 53 -21.42 0.30 3.41
CA LEU A 53 -21.58 -0.72 4.46
C LEU A 53 -20.96 -2.08 4.07
N ASP A 54 -20.68 -2.27 2.77
CA ASP A 54 -20.05 -3.50 2.25
C ASP A 54 -18.56 -3.50 2.56
N ASN A 55 -18.25 -3.84 3.80
CA ASN A 55 -16.90 -3.88 4.33
C ASN A 55 -16.53 -5.35 4.62
N PRO A 56 -15.41 -5.86 4.07
CA PRO A 56 -15.00 -7.25 4.29
C PRO A 56 -14.72 -7.58 5.76
N ILE A 57 -14.41 -6.56 6.57
CA ILE A 57 -14.13 -6.70 8.00
C ILE A 57 -15.42 -6.67 8.81
N LEU A 58 -16.34 -5.75 8.50
CA LEU A 58 -17.58 -5.53 9.25
C LEU A 58 -18.77 -6.11 8.49
N LYS A 59 -19.10 -7.38 8.78
CA LYS A 59 -20.26 -8.06 8.17
C LYS A 59 -21.54 -7.69 8.89
N LEU A 60 -22.10 -6.53 8.58
CA LEU A 60 -23.39 -6.11 9.15
C LEU A 60 -24.56 -6.89 8.55
N ASP A 61 -25.57 -7.19 9.39
CA ASP A 61 -26.87 -7.69 8.91
C ASP A 61 -27.63 -6.53 8.23
N PHE A 62 -27.70 -6.56 6.92
CA PHE A 62 -28.36 -5.54 6.12
C PHE A 62 -29.86 -5.44 6.45
N ALA A 63 -30.54 -6.53 6.78
CA ALA A 63 -31.95 -6.49 7.19
C ALA A 63 -32.12 -5.73 8.51
N GLY A 64 -31.17 -5.92 9.45
CA GLY A 64 -31.10 -5.15 10.69
C GLY A 64 -30.89 -3.66 10.45
N VAL A 65 -29.98 -3.30 9.51
CA VAL A 65 -29.76 -1.89 9.13
C VAL A 65 -31.03 -1.24 8.59
N VAL A 66 -31.70 -1.89 7.63
CA VAL A 66 -32.99 -1.40 7.07
C VAL A 66 -34.06 -1.26 8.14
N LYS A 67 -34.15 -2.23 9.07
CA LYS A 67 -35.07 -2.16 10.21
C LYS A 67 -34.76 -0.94 11.08
N GLY A 68 -33.48 -0.71 11.42
CA GLY A 68 -33.05 0.43 12.23
C GLY A 68 -33.40 1.76 11.59
N MET A 69 -33.21 1.91 10.27
CA MET A 69 -33.62 3.12 9.52
C MET A 69 -35.14 3.36 9.60
N ASN A 70 -35.97 2.31 9.48
CA ASN A 70 -37.43 2.43 9.59
C ASN A 70 -37.88 2.76 11.02
N ASP A 71 -37.23 2.20 12.03
CA ASP A 71 -37.51 2.48 13.43
C ASP A 71 -37.13 3.93 13.78
N ALA A 72 -35.95 4.40 13.34
CA ALA A 72 -35.54 5.80 13.49
C ALA A 72 -36.50 6.77 12.81
N LYS A 73 -36.91 6.49 11.57
CA LYS A 73 -37.94 7.29 10.86
C LYS A 73 -39.25 7.39 11.63
N SER A 74 -39.59 6.34 12.40
CA SER A 74 -40.80 6.26 13.21
C SER A 74 -40.63 6.85 14.62
N GLY A 75 -39.49 7.43 14.94
CA GLY A 75 -39.17 8.01 16.25
C GLY A 75 -38.94 6.98 17.37
N LYS A 76 -38.71 5.72 17.03
CA LYS A 76 -38.35 4.71 18.02
C LYS A 76 -36.89 4.88 18.45
N PRO A 77 -36.56 4.61 19.73
CA PRO A 77 -35.17 4.67 20.20
C PRO A 77 -34.33 3.59 19.57
N SER A 78 -33.00 3.82 19.53
CA SER A 78 -32.04 2.80 19.21
C SER A 78 -32.07 1.65 20.22
N PRO A 79 -31.83 0.39 19.79
CA PRO A 79 -31.76 -0.75 20.71
C PRO A 79 -30.49 -0.72 21.60
N MET A 80 -29.51 0.12 21.28
CA MET A 80 -28.25 0.30 22.01
C MET A 80 -28.00 1.79 22.25
N THR A 81 -27.29 2.11 23.32
CA THR A 81 -26.70 3.44 23.50
C THR A 81 -25.59 3.66 22.49
N GLU A 82 -25.21 4.91 22.27
CA GLU A 82 -24.09 5.26 21.39
C GLU A 82 -22.77 4.59 21.83
N GLN A 83 -22.51 4.61 23.13
CA GLN A 83 -21.32 3.95 23.70
C GLN A 83 -21.33 2.44 23.48
N GLU A 84 -22.45 1.74 23.76
CA GLU A 84 -22.58 0.28 23.52
C GLU A 84 -22.39 -0.06 22.05
N TYR A 85 -22.87 0.81 21.14
CA TYR A 85 -22.69 0.64 19.70
C TYR A 85 -21.21 0.80 19.31
N GLU A 86 -20.54 1.85 19.77
CA GLU A 86 -19.11 2.11 19.48
C GLU A 86 -18.22 0.99 20.00
N GLU A 87 -18.42 0.55 21.24
CA GLU A 87 -17.68 -0.57 21.85
C GLU A 87 -17.94 -1.88 21.08
N GLY A 88 -19.20 -2.13 20.69
CA GLY A 88 -19.57 -3.32 19.94
C GLY A 88 -18.95 -3.34 18.53
N ILE A 89 -18.97 -2.22 17.82
CA ILE A 89 -18.32 -2.10 16.50
C ILE A 89 -16.82 -2.27 16.61
N ALA A 90 -16.17 -1.61 17.58
CA ALA A 90 -14.74 -1.73 17.79
C ALA A 90 -14.32 -3.18 18.07
N ALA A 91 -15.06 -3.89 18.92
CA ALA A 91 -14.80 -5.29 19.23
C ALA A 91 -14.95 -6.21 18.00
N ILE A 92 -15.99 -6.01 17.18
CA ILE A 92 -16.18 -6.76 15.94
C ILE A 92 -15.04 -6.49 14.95
N GLN A 93 -14.65 -5.22 14.78
CA GLN A 93 -13.59 -4.82 13.88
C GLN A 93 -12.25 -5.43 14.30
N GLU A 94 -11.93 -5.40 15.60
CA GLU A 94 -10.70 -5.98 16.14
C GLU A 94 -10.63 -7.48 15.89
N ILE A 95 -11.69 -8.23 16.24
CA ILE A 95 -11.74 -9.69 16.03
C ILE A 95 -11.64 -10.03 14.54
N ALA A 96 -12.42 -9.36 13.69
CA ALA A 96 -12.40 -9.63 12.26
C ALA A 96 -11.06 -9.26 11.60
N PHE A 97 -10.40 -8.19 12.08
CA PHE A 97 -9.06 -7.82 11.65
C PHE A 97 -8.03 -8.89 12.02
N GLN A 98 -8.06 -9.38 13.25
CA GLN A 98 -7.16 -10.45 13.73
C GLN A 98 -7.36 -11.76 12.93
N GLU A 99 -8.59 -12.19 12.75
CA GLU A 99 -8.91 -13.39 11.94
C GLU A 99 -8.42 -13.24 10.49
N MET A 100 -8.60 -12.05 9.90
CA MET A 100 -8.12 -11.77 8.54
C MET A 100 -6.60 -11.78 8.49
N ALA A 101 -5.92 -11.14 9.46
CA ALA A 101 -4.48 -11.09 9.54
C ALA A 101 -3.85 -12.48 9.65
N GLU A 102 -4.40 -13.32 10.50
CA GLU A 102 -3.95 -14.72 10.67
C GLU A 102 -4.16 -15.54 9.39
N LYS A 103 -5.35 -15.43 8.80
CA LYS A 103 -5.67 -16.13 7.56
C LYS A 103 -4.73 -15.71 6.42
N ASN A 104 -4.53 -14.41 6.23
CA ASN A 104 -3.70 -13.87 5.15
C ASN A 104 -2.24 -14.27 5.32
N LEU A 105 -1.72 -14.25 6.56
CA LEU A 105 -0.36 -14.70 6.86
C LEU A 105 -0.17 -16.17 6.48
N LYS A 106 -1.09 -17.04 6.91
CA LYS A 106 -1.05 -18.46 6.58
C LYS A 106 -1.13 -18.69 5.07
N ASP A 107 -2.01 -17.98 4.38
CA ASP A 107 -2.15 -18.09 2.93
C ASP A 107 -0.88 -17.63 2.21
N ALA A 108 -0.20 -16.57 2.70
CA ALA A 108 1.07 -16.09 2.20
C ALA A 108 2.18 -17.15 2.33
N GLU A 109 2.33 -17.73 3.52
CA GLU A 109 3.33 -18.76 3.80
C GLU A 109 3.11 -20.01 2.93
N VAL A 110 1.87 -20.51 2.86
CA VAL A 110 1.50 -21.67 2.03
C VAL A 110 1.78 -21.39 0.55
N PHE A 111 1.44 -20.19 0.08
CA PHE A 111 1.71 -19.82 -1.30
C PHE A 111 3.20 -19.77 -1.61
N LEU A 112 4.01 -19.08 -0.79
CA LEU A 112 5.45 -18.94 -1.01
C LEU A 112 6.15 -20.30 -0.98
N ALA A 113 5.82 -21.18 -0.05
CA ALA A 113 6.37 -22.54 0.02
C ALA A 113 6.04 -23.42 -1.20
N LYS A 114 4.91 -23.14 -1.87
CA LYS A 114 4.57 -23.78 -3.14
C LYS A 114 5.26 -23.11 -4.32
N ASN A 115 5.28 -21.77 -4.33
CA ASN A 115 5.79 -20.97 -5.44
C ASN A 115 7.31 -21.10 -5.64
N GLU A 116 8.08 -21.37 -4.56
CA GLU A 116 9.52 -21.63 -4.64
C GLU A 116 9.90 -22.79 -5.59
N LYS A 117 8.94 -23.72 -5.78
CA LYS A 117 9.11 -24.91 -6.64
C LYS A 117 8.72 -24.67 -8.09
N GLU A 118 8.12 -23.51 -8.38
CA GLU A 118 7.68 -23.18 -9.72
C GLU A 118 8.87 -22.83 -10.64
N PRO A 119 8.89 -23.28 -11.89
CA PRO A 119 9.97 -22.99 -12.82
C PRO A 119 10.22 -21.49 -13.00
N GLY A 120 11.48 -21.06 -12.87
CA GLY A 120 11.89 -19.68 -13.06
C GLY A 120 11.65 -18.77 -11.86
N VAL A 121 11.18 -19.29 -10.75
CA VAL A 121 11.13 -18.56 -9.48
C VAL A 121 12.49 -18.65 -8.80
N VAL A 122 12.97 -17.51 -8.34
CA VAL A 122 14.21 -17.36 -7.56
C VAL A 122 13.85 -16.79 -6.20
N GLU A 123 14.32 -17.41 -5.15
CA GLU A 123 14.13 -16.93 -3.79
C GLU A 123 15.29 -16.01 -3.41
N LEU A 124 15.00 -14.74 -3.08
CA LEU A 124 15.97 -13.75 -2.64
C LEU A 124 16.15 -13.77 -1.11
N GLU A 125 15.04 -13.96 -0.38
CA GLU A 125 15.02 -14.16 1.06
C GLU A 125 14.11 -15.34 1.38
N LYS A 126 14.66 -16.30 2.10
CA LYS A 126 14.01 -17.59 2.35
C LYS A 126 12.62 -17.44 2.97
N GLY A 127 11.62 -17.95 2.27
CA GLY A 127 10.21 -17.91 2.69
C GLY A 127 9.58 -16.51 2.71
N LYS A 128 10.30 -15.45 2.25
CA LYS A 128 9.82 -14.08 2.38
C LYS A 128 9.84 -13.27 1.10
N LEU A 129 10.82 -13.49 0.23
CA LEU A 129 10.93 -12.72 -1.00
C LEU A 129 11.30 -13.61 -2.17
N GLN A 130 10.44 -13.66 -3.16
CA GLN A 130 10.65 -14.43 -4.38
C GLN A 130 10.44 -13.55 -5.59
N ILE A 131 11.21 -13.81 -6.65
CA ILE A 131 11.07 -13.12 -7.93
C ILE A 131 10.93 -14.12 -9.08
N LYS A 132 10.32 -13.66 -10.15
CA LYS A 132 10.27 -14.37 -11.43
C LYS A 132 10.46 -13.37 -12.56
N VAL A 133 11.51 -13.55 -13.35
CA VAL A 133 11.71 -12.76 -14.56
C VAL A 133 10.72 -13.25 -15.60
N LEU A 134 9.84 -12.35 -16.04
CA LEU A 134 8.83 -12.62 -17.07
C LEU A 134 9.38 -12.32 -18.46
N GLN A 135 10.20 -11.27 -18.56
CA GLN A 135 10.90 -10.85 -19.76
C GLN A 135 12.24 -10.27 -19.37
N PRO A 136 13.37 -10.76 -19.92
CA PRO A 136 14.67 -10.18 -19.63
C PRO A 136 14.82 -8.79 -20.23
N GLY A 137 15.51 -7.89 -19.54
CA GLY A 137 15.96 -6.60 -20.02
C GLY A 137 17.39 -6.63 -20.56
N SER A 138 17.76 -5.62 -21.33
CA SER A 138 19.12 -5.49 -21.90
C SER A 138 19.74 -4.11 -21.72
N GLY A 139 19.00 -3.16 -21.13
CA GLY A 139 19.50 -1.80 -20.87
C GLY A 139 20.26 -1.69 -19.56
N ASP A 140 20.36 -0.46 -19.04
CA ASP A 140 21.07 -0.15 -17.81
C ASP A 140 20.49 -0.93 -16.62
N GLU A 141 21.38 -1.35 -15.73
CA GLU A 141 21.01 -2.08 -14.52
C GLU A 141 20.66 -1.10 -13.39
N LEU A 142 19.60 -1.42 -12.66
CA LEU A 142 19.22 -0.72 -11.44
C LEU A 142 20.15 -1.16 -10.30
N ILE A 143 21.05 -0.28 -9.94
CA ILE A 143 22.00 -0.45 -8.85
C ILE A 143 21.68 0.53 -7.70
N ASP A 144 22.32 0.34 -6.56
CA ASP A 144 22.16 1.23 -5.41
C ASP A 144 22.52 2.68 -5.75
N GLY A 145 21.83 3.65 -5.12
CA GLY A 145 21.98 5.07 -5.42
C GLY A 145 21.33 5.51 -6.75
N LYS A 146 20.60 4.65 -7.43
CA LYS A 146 19.80 4.98 -8.61
C LYS A 146 18.32 4.95 -8.31
N MET A 147 17.55 5.70 -9.10
CA MET A 147 16.10 5.79 -8.99
C MET A 147 15.44 5.14 -10.21
N PRO A 148 14.58 4.13 -10.02
CA PRO A 148 13.86 3.50 -11.12
C PRO A 148 12.68 4.35 -11.58
N VAL A 149 12.48 4.39 -12.88
CA VAL A 149 11.25 4.81 -13.54
C VAL A 149 10.58 3.56 -14.09
N LEU A 150 9.41 3.23 -13.58
CA LEU A 150 8.79 1.94 -13.83
C LEU A 150 7.26 2.01 -13.94
N HIS A 151 6.71 1.01 -14.60
CA HIS A 151 5.31 0.65 -14.46
C HIS A 151 5.16 -0.50 -13.48
N TYR A 152 4.06 -0.49 -12.73
CA TYR A 152 3.72 -1.62 -11.86
C TYR A 152 2.22 -1.89 -11.81
N THR A 153 1.89 -3.12 -11.52
CA THR A 153 0.57 -3.55 -11.04
C THR A 153 0.75 -4.32 -9.76
N GLY A 154 0.20 -3.80 -8.67
CA GLY A 154 0.18 -4.47 -7.36
C GLY A 154 -1.15 -5.16 -7.12
N LYS A 155 -1.12 -6.43 -6.70
CA LYS A 155 -2.30 -7.26 -6.45
C LYS A 155 -2.11 -8.16 -5.26
N TYR A 156 -3.24 -8.51 -4.62
CA TYR A 156 -3.30 -9.55 -3.61
C TYR A 156 -3.29 -10.96 -4.23
N LEU A 157 -3.23 -11.96 -3.37
CA LEU A 157 -3.22 -13.37 -3.77
C LEU A 157 -4.50 -13.80 -4.52
N ASP A 158 -5.64 -13.18 -4.20
CA ASP A 158 -6.92 -13.40 -4.87
C ASP A 158 -7.04 -12.72 -6.25
N GLY A 159 -6.01 -11.94 -6.64
CA GLY A 159 -5.96 -11.19 -7.88
C GLY A 159 -6.54 -9.78 -7.81
N THR A 160 -7.13 -9.37 -6.68
CA THR A 160 -7.61 -8.00 -6.48
C THR A 160 -6.46 -7.00 -6.60
N VAL A 161 -6.60 -6.02 -7.49
CA VAL A 161 -5.59 -4.99 -7.75
C VAL A 161 -5.74 -3.87 -6.74
N PHE A 162 -4.70 -3.56 -5.99
CA PHE A 162 -4.64 -2.44 -5.05
C PHE A 162 -3.85 -1.23 -5.59
N GLY A 163 -3.05 -1.42 -6.64
CA GLY A 163 -2.28 -0.34 -7.24
C GLY A 163 -1.92 -0.65 -8.69
N ASN A 164 -2.02 0.36 -9.56
CA ASN A 164 -1.73 0.21 -10.99
C ASN A 164 -1.29 1.54 -11.59
N SER A 165 -0.03 1.67 -11.98
CA SER A 165 0.52 2.87 -12.61
C SER A 165 0.00 3.08 -14.05
N TYR A 166 -0.40 2.02 -14.73
CA TYR A 166 -0.94 2.12 -16.08
C TYR A 166 -2.28 2.89 -16.15
N THR A 167 -2.99 3.02 -15.02
CA THR A 167 -4.23 3.80 -14.96
C THR A 167 -4.00 5.28 -15.29
N ASN A 168 -2.81 5.80 -14.95
CA ASN A 168 -2.42 7.19 -15.22
C ASN A 168 -1.72 7.33 -16.59
N GLY A 169 -1.42 6.22 -17.27
CA GLY A 169 -0.80 6.19 -18.60
C GLY A 169 0.69 6.43 -18.65
N GLU A 170 1.31 6.91 -17.55
CA GLU A 170 2.74 7.24 -17.48
C GLU A 170 3.47 6.38 -16.43
N PRO A 171 4.74 6.02 -16.68
CA PRO A 171 5.56 5.34 -15.69
C PRO A 171 5.86 6.30 -14.53
N ILE A 172 6.04 5.75 -13.34
CA ILE A 172 6.32 6.52 -12.14
C ILE A 172 7.79 6.42 -11.75
N SER A 173 8.36 7.52 -11.30
CA SER A 173 9.67 7.58 -10.67
C SER A 173 9.49 7.35 -9.16
N ILE A 174 10.22 6.39 -8.59
CA ILE A 174 10.06 6.00 -7.18
C ILE A 174 11.41 6.04 -6.49
N SER A 175 11.47 6.77 -5.37
CA SER A 175 12.58 6.67 -4.43
C SER A 175 12.48 5.33 -3.68
N LEU A 176 13.51 4.50 -3.80
CA LEU A 176 13.53 3.18 -3.16
C LEU A 176 13.67 3.27 -1.63
N THR A 177 14.13 4.39 -1.09
CA THR A 177 14.23 4.64 0.36
C THR A 177 12.86 4.73 1.03
N HIS A 178 11.84 5.14 0.27
CA HIS A 178 10.46 5.27 0.75
C HIS A 178 9.57 4.10 0.37
N THR A 179 10.16 2.97 -0.07
CA THR A 179 9.40 1.77 -0.42
C THR A 179 9.53 0.68 0.65
N ILE A 180 8.60 -0.27 0.63
CA ILE A 180 8.69 -1.45 1.50
C ILE A 180 9.97 -2.25 1.17
N PRO A 181 10.62 -2.88 2.19
CA PRO A 181 11.88 -3.59 2.01
C PRO A 181 11.85 -4.63 0.90
N GLY A 182 10.77 -5.40 0.79
CA GLY A 182 10.62 -6.43 -0.24
C GLY A 182 10.52 -5.86 -1.65
N PHE A 183 9.93 -4.68 -1.84
CA PHE A 183 9.91 -4.02 -3.14
C PHE A 183 11.31 -3.55 -3.53
N ARG A 184 12.00 -2.81 -2.63
CA ARG A 184 13.37 -2.34 -2.85
C ARG A 184 14.29 -3.50 -3.25
N GLN A 185 14.34 -4.56 -2.44
CA GLN A 185 15.19 -5.72 -2.72
C GLN A 185 14.79 -6.43 -4.01
N GLY A 186 13.49 -6.57 -4.27
CA GLY A 186 12.97 -7.30 -5.42
C GLY A 186 13.23 -6.62 -6.76
N VAL A 187 13.37 -5.27 -6.80
CA VAL A 187 13.67 -4.53 -8.04
C VAL A 187 15.15 -4.38 -8.30
N MET A 188 15.99 -4.51 -7.28
CA MET A 188 17.44 -4.38 -7.46
C MET A 188 17.97 -5.39 -8.48
N GLY A 189 18.94 -4.95 -9.29
CA GLY A 189 19.52 -5.73 -10.38
C GLY A 189 18.61 -5.91 -11.59
N MET A 190 17.42 -5.28 -11.64
CA MET A 190 16.61 -5.23 -12.87
C MET A 190 17.34 -4.43 -13.94
N LYS A 191 17.19 -4.85 -15.19
CA LYS A 191 17.69 -4.11 -16.35
C LYS A 191 16.55 -3.39 -17.08
N VAL A 192 16.84 -2.24 -17.64
CA VAL A 192 15.85 -1.52 -18.45
C VAL A 192 15.27 -2.42 -19.54
N GLY A 193 13.95 -2.43 -19.66
CA GLY A 193 13.17 -3.33 -20.50
C GLY A 193 12.80 -4.67 -19.85
N GLU A 194 13.27 -4.94 -18.62
CA GLU A 194 12.90 -6.15 -17.88
C GLU A 194 11.50 -6.06 -17.32
N LYS A 195 10.76 -7.18 -17.42
CA LYS A 195 9.51 -7.39 -16.68
C LYS A 195 9.73 -8.48 -15.64
N ARG A 196 9.45 -8.13 -14.40
CA ARG A 196 9.66 -8.99 -13.24
C ARG A 196 8.40 -9.06 -12.40
N ARG A 197 8.08 -10.25 -11.91
CA ARG A 197 7.09 -10.45 -10.85
C ARG A 197 7.80 -10.64 -9.54
N ILE A 198 7.35 -9.94 -8.51
CA ILE A 198 7.88 -10.02 -7.16
C ILE A 198 6.77 -10.48 -6.24
N PHE A 199 7.09 -11.46 -5.38
CA PHE A 199 6.19 -11.99 -4.35
C PHE A 199 6.77 -11.62 -2.99
N ILE A 200 6.05 -10.80 -2.24
CA ILE A 200 6.54 -10.20 -1.00
C ILE A 200 5.70 -10.69 0.17
N HIS A 201 6.35 -11.40 1.10
CA HIS A 201 5.76 -11.77 2.37
C HIS A 201 5.42 -10.50 3.20
N PRO A 202 4.34 -10.50 4.00
CA PRO A 202 3.94 -9.34 4.79
C PRO A 202 5.05 -8.75 5.68
N ASN A 203 5.98 -9.53 6.19
CA ASN A 203 7.12 -9.04 6.99
C ASN A 203 8.11 -8.15 6.22
N LEU A 204 8.12 -8.23 4.91
CA LEU A 204 8.88 -7.34 4.02
C LEU A 204 7.96 -6.36 3.27
N GLY A 205 6.68 -6.36 3.62
CA GLY A 205 5.63 -5.52 3.10
C GLY A 205 5.09 -4.57 4.15
N TYR A 206 3.76 -4.51 4.27
CA TYR A 206 3.07 -3.61 5.21
C TYR A 206 2.65 -4.31 6.52
N GLY A 207 2.77 -5.64 6.63
CA GLY A 207 2.39 -6.39 7.82
C GLY A 207 0.93 -6.14 8.21
N THR A 208 0.72 -5.80 9.47
CA THR A 208 -0.60 -5.39 10.01
C THR A 208 -0.79 -3.87 10.00
N SER A 209 0.21 -3.11 9.54
CA SER A 209 0.19 -1.65 9.51
C SER A 209 -0.15 -1.15 8.11
N GLY A 210 -0.76 0.03 8.03
CA GLY A 210 -1.04 0.69 6.76
C GLY A 210 -2.47 0.49 6.26
N GLN A 211 -2.69 0.86 4.99
CA GLN A 211 -4.03 0.91 4.38
C GLN A 211 -4.39 -0.35 3.59
N LEU A 212 -3.47 -1.29 3.44
CA LEU A 212 -3.70 -2.55 2.75
C LEU A 212 -4.27 -3.60 3.70
N LEU A 213 -4.81 -4.67 3.14
CA LEU A 213 -5.32 -5.80 3.94
C LEU A 213 -4.20 -6.39 4.81
N PRO A 214 -4.46 -6.63 6.10
CA PRO A 214 -3.43 -7.02 7.05
C PRO A 214 -2.77 -8.34 6.66
N ASN A 215 -1.47 -8.42 6.85
CA ASN A 215 -0.63 -9.59 6.60
C ASN A 215 -0.84 -10.25 5.22
N SER A 216 -1.19 -9.44 4.20
CA SER A 216 -1.38 -9.96 2.85
C SER A 216 -0.06 -10.16 2.13
N LEU A 217 0.03 -11.25 1.39
CA LEU A 217 1.05 -11.40 0.36
C LEU A 217 0.82 -10.36 -0.73
N LEU A 218 1.88 -9.65 -1.09
CA LEU A 218 1.84 -8.67 -2.15
C LEU A 218 2.53 -9.22 -3.41
N ILE A 219 1.85 -9.12 -4.53
CA ILE A 219 2.38 -9.53 -5.83
C ILE A 219 2.48 -8.30 -6.71
N PHE A 220 3.70 -7.97 -7.13
CA PHE A 220 3.94 -6.87 -8.06
C PHE A 220 4.42 -7.39 -9.40
N ASP A 221 3.74 -7.00 -10.46
CA ASP A 221 4.23 -7.10 -11.83
C ASP A 221 4.85 -5.75 -12.20
N ILE A 222 6.16 -5.73 -12.47
CA ILE A 222 6.94 -4.51 -12.67
C ILE A 222 7.60 -4.54 -14.04
N GLU A 223 7.58 -3.40 -14.73
CA GLU A 223 8.34 -3.14 -15.94
C GLU A 223 9.29 -1.96 -15.70
N LEU A 224 10.60 -2.20 -15.74
CA LEU A 224 11.59 -1.15 -15.62
C LEU A 224 11.76 -0.42 -16.94
N VAL A 225 11.37 0.86 -16.99
CA VAL A 225 11.39 1.69 -18.19
C VAL A 225 12.70 2.46 -18.32
N LYS A 226 13.22 3.00 -17.20
CA LYS A 226 14.43 3.83 -17.17
C LYS A 226 15.08 3.77 -15.79
N VAL A 227 16.38 4.06 -15.73
CA VAL A 227 17.13 4.26 -14.48
C VAL A 227 17.66 5.70 -14.48
N GLU A 228 17.38 6.44 -13.42
CA GLU A 228 17.80 7.82 -13.22
C GLU A 228 18.77 7.95 -12.04
N GLN A 229 19.45 9.11 -11.95
CA GLN A 229 20.23 9.42 -10.75
C GLN A 229 19.26 9.78 -9.62
N ALA A 230 19.49 9.26 -8.43
CA ALA A 230 18.77 9.73 -7.26
C ALA A 230 19.11 11.21 -6.99
N PRO A 231 18.16 12.02 -6.51
CA PRO A 231 18.46 13.36 -6.01
C PRO A 231 19.56 13.30 -4.95
N LYS A 232 20.49 14.26 -4.95
CA LYS A 232 21.62 14.27 -4.02
C LYS A 232 21.23 14.35 -2.54
N ASP A 233 20.01 14.75 -2.25
CA ASP A 233 19.49 14.92 -0.90
C ASP A 233 18.92 13.62 -0.27
N GLU A 234 18.91 12.51 -1.03
CA GLU A 234 18.42 11.19 -0.57
C GLU A 234 19.55 10.16 -0.39
N VAL A 235 20.81 10.57 -0.49
CA VAL A 235 21.92 9.68 -0.15
C VAL A 235 22.06 9.70 1.37
N ASP A 236 21.62 8.63 2.00
CA ASP A 236 21.82 8.35 3.42
C ASP A 236 23.34 8.42 3.71
N ASP A 237 23.75 9.48 4.44
CA ASP A 237 25.11 9.71 4.93
C ASP A 237 25.43 8.75 6.11
N SER A 238 25.23 7.48 5.90
CA SER A 238 25.59 6.44 6.88
C SER A 238 26.92 5.74 6.59
N THR A 239 27.78 6.33 5.71
CA THR A 239 29.14 5.86 5.48
C THR A 239 30.10 7.05 5.32
N ALA A 240 30.32 7.81 6.38
CA ALA A 240 31.45 8.69 6.53
C ALA A 240 31.80 8.65 8.02
N ASP A 241 32.80 8.09 8.25
CA ASP A 241 34.20 8.35 8.57
C ASP A 241 34.54 7.78 9.93
N ASP A 242 34.99 6.53 9.91
CA ASP A 242 36.12 6.10 10.72
C ASP A 242 37.38 6.33 9.85
N ASP A 243 37.97 7.50 9.93
CA ASP A 243 39.37 7.70 9.59
C ASP A 243 39.98 8.61 10.69
N GLU A 244 40.75 7.93 11.49
CA GLU A 244 41.96 8.30 12.20
C GLU A 244 42.53 9.67 11.84
N ASP A 245 42.79 10.46 12.86
CA ASP A 245 44.07 11.20 12.90
C ASP A 245 44.49 11.30 14.36
N ASP A 246 45.50 10.46 14.67
CA ASP A 246 46.51 10.72 15.68
C ASP A 246 47.09 12.11 15.42
N ASP A 247 47.27 12.89 16.45
CA ASP A 247 48.60 13.48 16.78
C ASP A 247 48.49 14.42 17.99
N ASP A 248 49.17 14.01 18.99
CA ASP A 248 50.18 14.68 19.83
C ASP A 248 49.87 16.03 20.52
N ASP A 249 50.21 15.91 21.78
CA ASP A 249 51.00 16.85 22.61
C ASP A 249 50.31 18.09 23.28
N ASP A 250 50.36 18.04 24.52
CA ASP A 250 51.06 18.87 25.48
C ASP A 250 50.25 19.24 26.74
N LEU A 251 50.71 18.62 27.81
CA LEU A 251 51.05 19.17 29.13
C LEU A 251 50.47 20.55 29.51
N ALA A 252 49.67 20.53 30.55
CA ALA A 252 49.90 21.46 31.67
C ALA A 252 49.08 21.01 32.90
N ASP A 253 49.83 20.72 33.93
CA ASP A 253 49.43 20.70 35.33
C ASP A 253 48.60 21.94 35.69
N ASP A 254 47.62 21.74 36.54
CA ASP A 254 47.46 22.63 37.70
C ASP A 254 46.54 21.94 38.73
N ASP A 255 47.17 21.64 39.86
CA ASP A 255 46.61 21.39 41.14
C ASP A 255 45.56 22.43 41.55
N TYR A 256 44.52 21.99 42.18
CA TYR A 256 44.01 22.63 43.38
C TYR A 256 43.21 21.63 44.21
N ASP A 257 43.76 21.53 45.40
CA ASP A 257 43.29 20.83 46.61
C ASP A 257 41.97 21.40 47.11
N ASP A 258 41.40 20.55 47.89
CA ASP A 258 40.85 20.75 49.25
C ASP A 258 39.37 21.04 49.43
N ASP A 259 38.91 20.20 50.22
CA ASP A 259 38.21 20.36 51.51
C ASP A 259 36.67 20.34 51.53
N ASP A 260 36.32 19.35 52.26
CA ASP A 260 35.51 19.33 53.50
C ASP A 260 33.98 19.22 53.42
N ASP A 261 33.61 18.14 54.07
CA ASP A 261 32.58 17.99 55.13
C ASP A 261 31.11 18.34 54.76
N ASP A 262 30.18 17.61 55.07
CA ASP A 262 29.72 17.09 56.37
C ASP A 262 28.35 16.42 56.23
N ASP A 263 28.24 15.34 56.91
CA ASP A 263 27.10 14.75 57.61
C ASP A 263 25.66 15.25 57.35
N SER A 264 24.79 14.37 57.17
CA SER A 264 23.88 13.93 58.22
C SER A 264 22.76 13.02 57.73
N ASP A 265 22.72 11.91 58.37
CA ASP A 265 21.60 11.03 58.65
C ASP A 265 20.20 11.67 58.65
N ASP A 266 19.21 10.94 58.16
CA ASP A 266 18.14 10.51 59.06
C ASP A 266 17.21 9.46 58.41
N ASP A 267 17.04 8.43 59.17
CA ASP A 267 16.08 7.35 59.14
C ASP A 267 14.61 7.78 59.05
N ALA A 268 13.81 6.96 58.47
CA ALA A 268 12.53 6.42 59.00
C ALA A 268 11.76 5.70 57.86
N VAL A 269 11.71 4.45 57.76
CA VAL A 269 10.99 3.34 58.48
C VAL A 269 9.45 3.52 58.52
N VAL A 270 8.81 2.41 58.04
CA VAL A 270 7.47 1.90 58.46
C VAL A 270 6.26 2.51 57.73
N THR A 271 5.34 1.82 57.20
CA THR A 271 4.68 0.48 57.24
C THR A 271 3.61 0.34 56.17
N GLN A 272 3.42 -0.89 55.72
CA GLN A 272 2.13 -1.32 55.13
C GLN A 272 1.06 -1.45 56.24
N PRO A 273 -0.23 -1.43 55.91
CA PRO A 273 -0.93 -2.69 56.08
C PRO A 273 -1.92 -3.11 55.01
N LYS A 274 -2.05 -4.41 54.97
CA LYS A 274 -3.08 -5.21 54.33
C LYS A 274 -4.52 -4.78 54.67
N LYS A 275 -5.36 -4.79 53.67
CA LYS A 275 -6.59 -5.61 53.68
C LYS A 275 -7.10 -5.77 52.27
#